data_9f58f2aafb3ae63098fa9d6c5b59c5a0
#
_entry.id   9f58f2aafb3ae63098fa9d6c5b59c5a0
#
_cell.length_a   1.000
_cell.length_b   1.000
_cell.length_c   1.000
_cell.angle_alpha   90.00
_cell.angle_beta   90.00
_cell.angle_gamma   90.00
#
_symmetry.space_group_name_H-M   'P 1'
#
loop_
_entity.id
_entity.type
_entity.pdbx_description
1 polymer ?
#
loop_
_entity_poly.entity_id
_entity_poly.type
_entity_poly.pdbx_seq_one_letter_code
_entity_poly.pdbx_strand_id
1 'polypeptide(L)'
;MSRLSREIEDLKRGNQIIHVFFKYGFSHYLRQFEFKSLKFIKEKKLEEEQFPRKLRLAFEELGATFIKLGQLISLRPDLLPKKYCDEFKNLQDNVKPFQYTTLKKIIESELKSPIQKHFSKIDKKPLAAASIGQVHCAELLDGTKVVIKVQRPNIRKIIEADIDILKSIARLVKKKINQKIFDPEQIISEFEEYTEFELDYHHEARNVEIIYNNFKNHKTKIPKVYRDLC
;
A
#
# COMPACT_ATOMS: atom_id res chain seq x y z
N MET A 1 -1.91 7.95 20.89
CA MET A 1 -0.43 7.75 20.93
C MET A 1 0.23 9.06 21.26
N SER A 2 1.28 9.06 22.11
CA SER A 2 2.04 10.28 22.36
C SER A 2 2.88 10.65 21.12
N ARG A 3 3.19 11.94 20.93
CA ARG A 3 4.07 12.44 19.85
C ARG A 3 5.41 11.68 19.81
N LEU A 4 5.97 11.40 20.98
CA LEU A 4 7.22 10.65 21.15
C LEU A 4 7.14 9.21 20.62
N SER A 5 6.01 8.51 20.81
CA SER A 5 5.85 7.14 20.29
C SER A 5 5.76 7.10 18.77
N ARG A 6 5.17 8.12 18.13
CA ARG A 6 5.12 8.26 16.67
C ARG A 6 6.52 8.49 16.11
N GLU A 7 7.28 9.42 16.68
CA GLU A 7 8.67 9.70 16.26
C GLU A 7 9.58 8.46 16.36
N ILE A 8 9.40 7.61 17.38
CA ILE A 8 10.17 6.36 17.53
C ILE A 8 9.77 5.33 16.44
N GLU A 9 8.48 5.21 16.12
CA GLU A 9 8.01 4.31 15.06
C GLU A 9 8.53 4.76 13.69
N ASP A 10 8.48 6.05 13.39
CA ASP A 10 8.99 6.65 12.15
C ASP A 10 10.50 6.43 12.00
N LEU A 11 11.28 6.58 13.09
CA LEU A 11 12.71 6.29 13.09
C LEU A 11 13.01 4.80 12.83
N LYS A 12 12.25 3.89 13.45
CA LYS A 12 12.38 2.44 13.21
C LYS A 12 12.06 2.10 11.76
N ARG A 13 11.00 2.69 11.21
CA ARG A 13 10.59 2.48 9.83
C ARG A 13 11.62 3.03 8.85
N GLY A 14 12.15 4.22 9.10
CA GLY A 14 13.25 4.81 8.31
C GLY A 14 14.50 3.91 8.29
N ASN A 15 14.90 3.37 9.45
CA ASN A 15 16.01 2.42 9.53
C ASN A 15 15.72 1.12 8.75
N GLN A 16 14.51 0.60 8.80
CA GLN A 16 14.11 -0.58 8.00
C GLN A 16 14.23 -0.30 6.50
N ILE A 17 13.74 0.85 6.04
CA ILE A 17 13.83 1.24 4.62
C ILE A 17 15.29 1.33 4.18
N ILE A 18 16.14 2.00 4.96
CA ILE A 18 17.58 2.12 4.68
C ILE A 18 18.23 0.73 4.62
N HIS A 19 17.90 -0.15 5.56
CA HIS A 19 18.45 -1.51 5.61
C HIS A 19 18.07 -2.33 4.39
N VAL A 20 16.82 -2.27 3.93
CA VAL A 20 16.35 -2.98 2.75
C VAL A 20 17.05 -2.48 1.49
N PHE A 21 17.09 -1.16 1.27
CA PHE A 21 17.82 -0.60 0.13
C PHE A 21 19.31 -0.99 0.16
N PHE A 22 19.89 -1.00 1.34
CA PHE A 22 21.28 -1.47 1.53
C PHE A 22 21.44 -2.94 1.13
N LYS A 23 20.57 -3.82 1.61
CA LYS A 23 20.55 -5.26 1.30
C LYS A 23 20.53 -5.51 -0.22
N TYR A 24 19.78 -4.71 -0.96
CA TYR A 24 19.69 -4.82 -2.42
C TYR A 24 20.80 -4.10 -3.19
N GLY A 25 21.78 -3.52 -2.50
CA GLY A 25 23.00 -2.99 -3.11
C GLY A 25 22.94 -1.50 -3.47
N PHE A 26 21.96 -0.75 -2.94
CA PHE A 26 21.85 0.69 -3.17
C PHE A 26 22.76 1.54 -2.26
N SER A 27 23.74 0.94 -1.58
CA SER A 27 24.64 1.62 -0.64
C SER A 27 25.34 2.84 -1.23
N HIS A 28 25.81 2.75 -2.48
CA HIS A 28 26.47 3.87 -3.17
C HIS A 28 25.55 5.09 -3.30
N TYR A 29 24.29 4.87 -3.66
CA TYR A 29 23.31 5.95 -3.83
C TYR A 29 22.86 6.52 -2.48
N LEU A 30 22.67 5.69 -1.46
CA LEU A 30 22.30 6.13 -0.12
C LEU A 30 23.37 7.04 0.50
N ARG A 31 24.65 6.79 0.24
CA ARG A 31 25.75 7.63 0.74
C ARG A 31 25.72 9.04 0.16
N GLN A 32 25.27 9.22 -1.07
CA GLN A 32 25.14 10.55 -1.66
C GLN A 32 24.16 11.44 -0.90
N PHE A 33 23.29 10.86 -0.06
CA PHE A 33 22.32 11.58 0.77
C PHE A 33 22.81 11.80 2.22
N GLU A 34 24.10 11.56 2.51
CA GLU A 34 24.76 11.85 3.81
C GLU A 34 24.08 11.23 5.05
N PHE A 35 23.47 10.06 4.91
CA PHE A 35 22.97 9.29 6.06
C PHE A 35 24.13 8.89 6.98
N LYS A 36 24.27 9.51 8.16
CA LYS A 36 25.38 9.33 9.12
C LYS A 36 25.61 7.88 9.52
N SER A 37 24.57 7.05 9.48
CA SER A 37 24.63 5.61 9.83
C SER A 37 25.39 4.73 8.82
N LEU A 38 25.75 5.26 7.63
CA LEU A 38 26.32 4.45 6.53
C LEU A 38 27.84 4.55 6.40
N LYS A 39 28.56 5.24 7.30
CA LYS A 39 29.99 5.52 7.18
C LYS A 39 30.90 4.28 7.21
N PHE A 40 30.44 3.15 7.76
CA PHE A 40 31.28 1.95 8.02
C PHE A 40 31.00 0.78 7.08
N ILE A 41 30.19 0.94 6.03
CA ILE A 41 29.72 -0.18 5.22
C ILE A 41 30.46 -0.21 3.88
N LYS A 42 30.96 -1.41 3.48
CA LYS A 42 31.66 -1.61 2.20
C LYS A 42 30.76 -1.30 1.01
N GLU A 43 31.27 -0.55 0.05
CA GLU A 43 30.56 -0.26 -1.20
C GLU A 43 30.41 -1.54 -2.03
N LYS A 44 29.16 -1.78 -2.48
CA LYS A 44 28.89 -2.73 -3.53
C LYS A 44 28.26 -1.95 -4.68
N LYS A 45 29.04 -1.79 -5.77
CA LYS A 45 28.53 -1.15 -6.98
C LYS A 45 27.59 -2.14 -7.67
N LEU A 46 26.35 -1.73 -7.88
CA LEU A 46 25.36 -2.48 -8.65
C LEU A 46 25.64 -2.30 -10.14
N GLU A 47 25.55 -3.38 -10.89
CA GLU A 47 25.50 -3.30 -12.35
C GLU A 47 24.18 -2.65 -12.78
N GLU A 48 24.26 -1.69 -13.71
CA GLU A 48 23.10 -0.89 -14.13
C GLU A 48 21.94 -1.73 -14.66
N GLU A 49 22.21 -2.87 -15.27
CA GLU A 49 21.19 -3.79 -15.80
C GLU A 49 20.38 -4.47 -14.69
N GLN A 50 20.96 -4.69 -13.52
CA GLN A 50 20.27 -5.32 -12.38
C GLN A 50 19.44 -4.32 -11.54
N PHE A 51 19.64 -3.02 -11.76
CA PHE A 51 19.07 -1.98 -10.94
C PHE A 51 17.53 -2.00 -10.89
N PRO A 52 16.79 -2.07 -12.03
CA PRO A 52 15.33 -2.10 -12.00
C PRO A 52 14.78 -3.30 -11.22
N ARG A 53 15.32 -4.50 -11.44
CA ARG A 53 14.91 -5.72 -10.75
C ARG A 53 15.15 -5.65 -9.25
N LYS A 54 16.31 -5.17 -8.81
CA LYS A 54 16.63 -5.07 -7.39
C LYS A 54 15.81 -3.99 -6.69
N LEU A 55 15.46 -2.91 -7.40
CA LEU A 55 14.57 -1.90 -6.89
C LEU A 55 13.15 -2.46 -6.68
N ARG A 56 12.64 -3.24 -7.64
CA ARG A 56 11.36 -3.96 -7.48
C ARG A 56 11.38 -4.88 -6.26
N LEU A 57 12.42 -5.70 -6.10
CA LEU A 57 12.55 -6.62 -4.96
C LEU A 57 12.63 -5.86 -3.62
N ALA A 58 13.28 -4.71 -3.58
CA ALA A 58 13.29 -3.85 -2.41
C ALA A 58 11.88 -3.32 -2.10
N PHE A 59 11.13 -2.91 -3.11
CA PHE A 59 9.75 -2.44 -2.95
C PHE A 59 8.82 -3.55 -2.44
N GLU A 60 8.97 -4.78 -2.95
CA GLU A 60 8.23 -5.96 -2.46
C GLU A 60 8.52 -6.25 -0.98
N GLU A 61 9.79 -6.17 -0.56
CA GLU A 61 10.18 -6.40 0.83
C GLU A 61 9.72 -5.28 1.77
N LEU A 62 9.68 -4.02 1.29
CA LEU A 62 9.20 -2.87 2.04
C LEU A 62 7.67 -2.89 2.24
N GLY A 63 6.95 -3.58 1.37
CA GLY A 63 5.52 -3.86 1.51
C GLY A 63 4.60 -2.86 0.84
N ALA A 64 3.36 -2.78 1.35
CA ALA A 64 2.20 -2.20 0.69
C ALA A 64 2.43 -0.82 0.06
N THR A 65 2.98 0.14 0.79
CA THR A 65 3.21 1.51 0.34
C THR A 65 4.13 1.56 -0.88
N PHE A 66 5.26 0.81 -0.80
CA PHE A 66 6.26 0.79 -1.87
C PHE A 66 5.78 0.01 -3.09
N ILE A 67 5.03 -1.08 -2.90
CA ILE A 67 4.38 -1.81 -3.98
C ILE A 67 3.43 -0.88 -4.74
N LYS A 68 2.57 -0.15 -4.03
CA LYS A 68 1.64 0.82 -4.62
C LYS A 68 2.35 1.95 -5.35
N LEU A 69 3.39 2.53 -4.73
CA LEU A 69 4.22 3.56 -5.39
C LEU A 69 4.82 3.04 -6.70
N GLY A 70 5.41 1.83 -6.67
CA GLY A 70 5.98 1.21 -7.86
C GLY A 70 4.94 0.93 -8.96
N GLN A 71 3.74 0.46 -8.58
CA GLN A 71 2.63 0.25 -9.51
C GLN A 71 2.19 1.55 -10.17
N LEU A 72 2.02 2.63 -9.40
CA LEU A 72 1.66 3.96 -9.93
C LEU A 72 2.73 4.45 -10.92
N ILE A 73 4.00 4.40 -10.51
CA ILE A 73 5.12 4.86 -11.36
C ILE A 73 5.28 3.98 -12.61
N SER A 74 4.91 2.69 -12.56
CA SER A 74 4.99 1.80 -13.73
C SER A 74 4.12 2.26 -14.90
N LEU A 75 3.09 3.05 -14.62
CA LEU A 75 2.17 3.63 -15.61
C LEU A 75 2.67 4.99 -16.16
N ARG A 76 3.80 5.48 -15.66
CA ARG A 76 4.35 6.80 -15.95
C ARG A 76 5.72 6.71 -16.67
N PRO A 77 5.75 6.31 -17.97
CA PRO A 77 7.00 6.22 -18.74
C PRO A 77 7.63 7.59 -19.02
N ASP A 78 6.92 8.68 -18.73
CA ASP A 78 7.41 10.05 -18.70
C ASP A 78 8.32 10.34 -17.49
N LEU A 79 8.18 9.60 -16.40
CA LEU A 79 8.95 9.79 -15.15
C LEU A 79 10.17 8.87 -15.09
N LEU A 80 10.07 7.64 -15.59
CA LEU A 80 11.14 6.64 -15.51
C LEU A 80 11.41 5.97 -16.85
N PRO A 81 12.68 5.60 -17.12
CA PRO A 81 13.03 4.80 -18.30
C PRO A 81 12.20 3.52 -18.37
N LYS A 82 11.81 3.13 -19.58
CA LYS A 82 10.94 1.97 -19.85
C LYS A 82 11.34 0.71 -19.10
N LYS A 83 12.64 0.43 -18.97
CA LYS A 83 13.16 -0.75 -18.23
C LYS A 83 12.69 -0.83 -16.78
N TYR A 84 12.47 0.30 -16.10
CA TYR A 84 11.91 0.34 -14.74
C TYR A 84 10.40 0.12 -14.75
N CYS A 85 9.71 0.77 -15.68
CA CYS A 85 8.25 0.59 -15.80
C CYS A 85 7.91 -0.87 -16.10
N ASP A 86 8.64 -1.53 -17.01
CA ASP A 86 8.41 -2.92 -17.38
C ASP A 86 8.69 -3.88 -16.18
N GLU A 87 9.72 -3.60 -15.39
CA GLU A 87 10.00 -4.39 -14.19
C GLU A 87 8.95 -4.15 -13.09
N PHE A 88 8.50 -2.92 -12.89
CA PHE A 88 7.50 -2.58 -11.88
C PHE A 88 6.10 -3.11 -12.19
N LYS A 89 5.76 -3.41 -13.44
CA LYS A 89 4.54 -4.15 -13.80
C LYS A 89 4.48 -5.53 -13.16
N ASN A 90 5.63 -6.10 -12.77
CA ASN A 90 5.73 -7.37 -12.07
C ASN A 90 5.52 -7.24 -10.55
N LEU A 91 5.33 -6.04 -10.02
CA LEU A 91 4.95 -5.84 -8.61
C LEU A 91 3.57 -6.43 -8.38
N GLN A 92 3.54 -7.56 -7.70
CA GLN A 92 2.30 -8.27 -7.41
C GLN A 92 1.73 -7.82 -6.07
N ASP A 93 0.43 -7.57 -6.03
CA ASP A 93 -0.33 -7.39 -4.78
C ASP A 93 -0.49 -8.69 -3.97
N ASN A 94 0.37 -9.69 -4.22
CA ASN A 94 0.27 -10.99 -3.56
C ASN A 94 0.87 -10.93 -2.14
N VAL A 95 0.22 -10.20 -1.28
CA VAL A 95 0.61 -10.06 0.13
C VAL A 95 -0.03 -11.19 0.93
N LYS A 96 0.78 -11.84 1.80
CA LYS A 96 0.27 -12.91 2.68
C LYS A 96 -0.97 -12.45 3.44
N PRO A 97 -2.05 -13.25 3.45
CA PRO A 97 -3.25 -12.93 4.23
C PRO A 97 -2.92 -12.81 5.73
N PHE A 98 -3.58 -11.90 6.43
CA PHE A 98 -3.56 -11.91 7.88
C PHE A 98 -4.57 -12.95 8.43
N GLN A 99 -4.35 -13.35 9.68
CA GLN A 99 -5.09 -14.46 10.30
C GLN A 99 -6.58 -14.14 10.45
N TYR A 100 -7.43 -15.17 10.34
CA TYR A 100 -8.88 -15.08 10.55
C TYR A 100 -9.26 -14.54 11.94
N THR A 101 -8.48 -14.85 12.96
CA THR A 101 -8.68 -14.31 14.32
C THR A 101 -8.54 -12.79 14.37
N THR A 102 -7.63 -12.22 13.59
CA THR A 102 -7.46 -10.78 13.42
C THR A 102 -8.61 -10.18 12.62
N LEU A 103 -9.03 -10.83 11.52
CA LEU A 103 -10.21 -10.44 10.74
C LEU A 103 -11.43 -10.30 11.64
N LYS A 104 -11.71 -11.35 12.41
CA LYS A 104 -12.86 -11.38 13.34
C LYS A 104 -12.84 -10.20 14.30
N LYS A 105 -11.70 -9.94 14.94
CA LYS A 105 -11.54 -8.80 15.87
C LYS A 105 -11.82 -7.45 15.20
N ILE A 106 -11.35 -7.26 13.96
CA ILE A 106 -11.58 -6.01 13.22
C ILE A 106 -13.07 -5.85 12.94
N ILE A 107 -13.72 -6.87 12.38
CA ILE A 107 -15.16 -6.80 12.07
C ILE A 107 -15.99 -6.55 13.34
N GLU A 108 -15.72 -7.26 14.42
CA GLU A 108 -16.45 -7.08 15.70
C GLU A 108 -16.22 -5.69 16.32
N SER A 109 -15.02 -5.12 16.14
CA SER A 109 -14.68 -3.76 16.57
C SER A 109 -15.46 -2.70 15.78
N GLU A 110 -15.53 -2.85 14.45
CA GLU A 110 -16.24 -1.91 13.57
C GLU A 110 -17.75 -1.99 13.75
N LEU A 111 -18.31 -3.21 13.76
CA LEU A 111 -19.75 -3.42 13.94
C LEU A 111 -20.22 -3.27 15.40
N LYS A 112 -19.28 -3.11 16.36
CA LYS A 112 -19.56 -3.00 17.82
C LYS A 112 -20.44 -4.14 18.36
N SER A 113 -20.35 -5.31 17.73
CA SER A 113 -21.12 -6.50 18.08
C SER A 113 -20.47 -7.78 17.56
N PRO A 114 -20.76 -8.97 18.16
CA PRO A 114 -20.29 -10.24 17.67
C PRO A 114 -20.70 -10.51 16.22
N ILE A 115 -19.81 -11.11 15.41
CA ILE A 115 -20.08 -11.40 14.00
C ILE A 115 -21.31 -12.28 13.78
N GLN A 116 -21.65 -13.15 14.73
CA GLN A 116 -22.81 -14.05 14.66
C GLN A 116 -24.15 -13.33 14.66
N LYS A 117 -24.20 -12.03 15.03
CA LYS A 117 -25.40 -11.20 14.95
C LYS A 117 -25.70 -10.74 13.50
N HIS A 118 -24.72 -10.81 12.61
CA HIS A 118 -24.82 -10.29 11.26
C HIS A 118 -24.62 -11.35 10.19
N PHE A 119 -23.75 -12.35 10.49
CA PHE A 119 -23.37 -13.37 9.53
C PHE A 119 -23.65 -14.77 10.06
N SER A 120 -24.27 -15.61 9.24
CA SER A 120 -24.42 -17.04 9.48
C SER A 120 -23.07 -17.77 9.29
N LYS A 121 -22.26 -17.27 8.33
CA LYS A 121 -20.96 -17.85 7.99
C LYS A 121 -20.01 -16.77 7.44
N ILE A 122 -18.72 -16.90 7.78
CA ILE A 122 -17.61 -16.17 7.12
C ILE A 122 -16.54 -17.21 6.78
N ASP A 123 -16.11 -17.26 5.54
CA ASP A 123 -15.06 -18.19 5.11
C ASP A 123 -13.72 -17.77 5.73
N LYS A 124 -13.03 -18.75 6.35
CA LYS A 124 -11.74 -18.51 7.01
C LYS A 124 -10.62 -18.18 6.01
N LYS A 125 -10.67 -18.78 4.81
CA LYS A 125 -9.71 -18.51 3.74
C LYS A 125 -10.20 -17.29 2.96
N PRO A 126 -9.36 -16.26 2.74
CA PRO A 126 -9.75 -15.12 1.93
C PRO A 126 -9.96 -15.53 0.47
N LEU A 127 -10.92 -14.88 -0.18
CA LEU A 127 -11.12 -14.92 -1.63
C LEU A 127 -9.95 -14.24 -2.35
N ALA A 128 -9.49 -13.11 -1.81
CA ALA A 128 -8.35 -12.35 -2.29
C ALA A 128 -7.65 -11.63 -1.14
N ALA A 129 -6.34 -11.45 -1.26
CA ALA A 129 -5.55 -10.65 -0.34
C ALA A 129 -4.70 -9.67 -1.15
N ALA A 130 -4.86 -8.38 -0.88
CA ALA A 130 -4.16 -7.28 -1.53
C ALA A 130 -3.24 -6.53 -0.54
N SER A 131 -2.52 -5.52 -1.03
CA SER A 131 -1.58 -4.72 -0.26
C SER A 131 -2.21 -4.07 0.97
N ILE A 132 -3.41 -3.49 0.83
CA ILE A 132 -4.08 -2.73 1.90
C ILE A 132 -5.19 -3.49 2.63
N GLY A 133 -5.65 -4.64 2.12
CA GLY A 133 -6.76 -5.38 2.72
C GLY A 133 -6.91 -6.79 2.20
N GLN A 134 -7.95 -7.47 2.64
CA GLN A 134 -8.36 -8.78 2.10
C GLN A 134 -9.88 -8.88 2.02
N VAL A 135 -10.35 -9.76 1.13
CA VAL A 135 -11.75 -10.01 0.85
C VAL A 135 -12.10 -11.43 1.27
N HIS A 136 -13.21 -11.60 1.99
CA HIS A 136 -13.73 -12.89 2.39
C HIS A 136 -15.16 -13.09 1.87
N CYS A 137 -15.50 -14.32 1.49
CA CYS A 137 -16.89 -14.68 1.26
C CYS A 137 -17.60 -14.84 2.60
N ALA A 138 -18.85 -14.39 2.65
CA ALA A 138 -19.70 -14.51 3.82
C ALA A 138 -21.16 -14.73 3.42
N GLU A 139 -21.98 -15.10 4.39
CA GLU A 139 -23.41 -15.28 4.26
C GLU A 139 -24.11 -14.54 5.39
N LEU A 140 -25.06 -13.69 5.07
CA LEU A 140 -25.91 -12.99 6.04
C LEU A 140 -26.88 -13.98 6.71
N LEU A 141 -27.57 -13.53 7.78
CA LEU A 141 -28.53 -14.36 8.51
C LEU A 141 -29.75 -14.78 7.66
N ASP A 142 -30.08 -14.00 6.62
CA ASP A 142 -31.16 -14.32 5.66
C ASP A 142 -30.70 -15.23 4.51
N GLY A 143 -29.47 -15.75 4.52
CA GLY A 143 -28.88 -16.60 3.49
C GLY A 143 -28.28 -15.84 2.29
N THR A 144 -28.30 -14.50 2.30
CA THR A 144 -27.72 -13.71 1.21
C THR A 144 -26.20 -13.86 1.20
N LYS A 145 -25.63 -14.24 0.04
CA LYS A 145 -24.18 -14.32 -0.15
C LYS A 145 -23.58 -12.95 -0.41
N VAL A 146 -22.56 -12.61 0.35
CA VAL A 146 -21.85 -11.34 0.29
C VAL A 146 -20.33 -11.54 0.30
N VAL A 147 -19.61 -10.49 0.00
CA VAL A 147 -18.18 -10.37 0.27
C VAL A 147 -17.92 -9.28 1.30
N ILE A 148 -16.97 -9.54 2.19
CA ILE A 148 -16.53 -8.56 3.19
C ILE A 148 -15.10 -8.15 2.82
N LYS A 149 -14.89 -6.86 2.58
CA LYS A 149 -13.57 -6.27 2.37
C LYS A 149 -13.10 -5.65 3.68
N VAL A 150 -11.95 -6.10 4.19
CA VAL A 150 -11.42 -5.67 5.49
C VAL A 150 -9.99 -5.16 5.31
N GLN A 151 -9.73 -3.98 5.84
CA GLN A 151 -8.39 -3.38 5.82
C GLN A 151 -7.42 -4.15 6.71
N ARG A 152 -6.14 -4.14 6.33
CA ARG A 152 -5.08 -4.68 7.18
C ARG A 152 -4.97 -3.88 8.48
N PRO A 153 -4.68 -4.55 9.61
CA PRO A 153 -4.51 -3.85 10.86
C PRO A 153 -3.37 -2.81 10.75
N ASN A 154 -3.61 -1.61 11.25
CA ASN A 154 -2.66 -0.49 11.27
C ASN A 154 -2.16 -0.02 9.89
N ILE A 155 -2.77 -0.44 8.78
CA ILE A 155 -2.28 -0.12 7.43
C ILE A 155 -2.19 1.40 7.19
N ARG A 156 -3.18 2.17 7.65
CA ARG A 156 -3.19 3.63 7.52
C ARG A 156 -1.95 4.25 8.19
N LYS A 157 -1.63 3.85 9.41
CA LYS A 157 -0.45 4.36 10.15
C LYS A 157 0.87 4.04 9.46
N ILE A 158 0.98 2.82 8.91
CA ILE A 158 2.18 2.38 8.18
C ILE A 158 2.35 3.24 6.93
N ILE A 159 1.28 3.46 6.18
CA ILE A 159 1.29 4.24 4.94
C ILE A 159 1.61 5.71 5.24
N GLU A 160 0.99 6.32 6.27
CA GLU A 160 1.30 7.69 6.69
C GLU A 160 2.78 7.87 7.04
N ALA A 161 3.35 6.96 7.83
CA ALA A 161 4.77 6.99 8.17
C ALA A 161 5.68 6.83 6.94
N ASP A 162 5.33 5.92 6.03
CA ASP A 162 6.07 5.71 4.78
C ASP A 162 6.02 6.96 3.89
N ILE A 163 4.86 7.61 3.77
CA ILE A 163 4.68 8.84 2.99
C ILE A 163 5.52 9.99 3.58
N ASP A 164 5.54 10.16 4.91
CA ASP A 164 6.37 11.17 5.57
C ASP A 164 7.86 10.97 5.29
N ILE A 165 8.32 9.72 5.28
CA ILE A 165 9.70 9.36 4.91
C ILE A 165 9.95 9.65 3.41
N LEU A 166 9.03 9.25 2.53
CA LEU A 166 9.12 9.48 1.09
C LEU A 166 9.15 10.98 0.77
N LYS A 167 8.35 11.82 1.43
CA LYS A 167 8.39 13.29 1.32
C LYS A 167 9.77 13.83 1.71
N SER A 168 10.36 13.28 2.77
CA SER A 168 11.70 13.68 3.21
C SER A 168 12.77 13.31 2.20
N ILE A 169 12.69 12.12 1.60
CA ILE A 169 13.57 11.67 0.52
C ILE A 169 13.36 12.53 -0.73
N ALA A 170 12.12 12.80 -1.12
CA ALA A 170 11.80 13.63 -2.29
C ALA A 170 12.43 15.02 -2.20
N ARG A 171 12.35 15.66 -1.02
CA ARG A 171 13.02 16.95 -0.76
C ARG A 171 14.54 16.90 -0.92
N LEU A 172 15.18 15.81 -0.47
CA LEU A 172 16.62 15.63 -0.63
C LEU A 172 17.00 15.40 -2.10
N VAL A 173 16.22 14.59 -2.82
CA VAL A 173 16.41 14.31 -4.25
C VAL A 173 16.25 15.59 -5.06
N LYS A 174 15.20 16.38 -4.81
CA LYS A 174 14.91 17.64 -5.49
C LYS A 174 16.08 18.63 -5.45
N LYS A 175 16.86 18.65 -4.36
CA LYS A 175 18.06 19.51 -4.23
C LYS A 175 19.22 19.09 -5.13
N LYS A 176 19.24 17.84 -5.62
CA LYS A 176 20.36 17.24 -6.37
C LYS A 176 20.09 17.05 -7.85
N ILE A 177 18.83 17.09 -8.27
CA ILE A 177 18.44 16.90 -9.67
C ILE A 177 18.03 18.23 -10.32
N ASN A 178 18.15 18.27 -11.65
CA ASN A 178 17.67 19.40 -12.43
C ASN A 178 16.13 19.35 -12.50
N GLN A 179 15.46 20.29 -11.83
CA GLN A 179 13.99 20.38 -11.67
C GLN A 179 13.21 20.54 -13.00
N LYS A 180 13.89 20.71 -14.13
CA LYS A 180 13.22 20.87 -15.44
C LYS A 180 12.59 19.58 -15.99
N ILE A 181 12.92 18.41 -15.42
CA ILE A 181 12.50 17.12 -15.97
C ILE A 181 11.29 16.57 -15.19
N PHE A 182 11.34 16.58 -13.86
CA PHE A 182 10.23 16.16 -12.98
C PHE A 182 10.41 16.71 -11.56
N ASP A 183 9.31 16.84 -10.82
CA ASP A 183 9.32 17.25 -9.40
C ASP A 183 9.02 16.02 -8.51
N PRO A 184 10.02 15.52 -7.74
CA PRO A 184 9.82 14.38 -6.85
C PRO A 184 8.78 14.64 -5.74
N GLU A 185 8.67 15.90 -5.25
CA GLU A 185 7.70 16.24 -4.22
C GLU A 185 6.27 16.16 -4.75
N GLN A 186 6.05 16.62 -6.00
CA GLN A 186 4.75 16.51 -6.66
C GLN A 186 4.35 15.05 -6.83
N ILE A 187 5.26 14.16 -7.26
CA ILE A 187 4.98 12.73 -7.42
C ILE A 187 4.53 12.11 -6.08
N ILE A 188 5.20 12.44 -4.97
CA ILE A 188 4.81 11.90 -3.67
C ILE A 188 3.48 12.50 -3.19
N SER A 189 3.18 13.76 -3.51
CA SER A 189 1.88 14.36 -3.19
C SER A 189 0.74 13.72 -3.99
N GLU A 190 0.92 13.45 -5.28
CA GLU A 190 -0.04 12.71 -6.10
C GLU A 190 -0.24 11.28 -5.59
N PHE A 191 0.84 10.62 -5.16
CA PHE A 191 0.79 9.30 -4.57
C PHE A 191 0.03 9.28 -3.23
N GLU A 192 0.24 10.28 -2.38
CA GLU A 192 -0.49 10.45 -1.10
C GLU A 192 -1.99 10.58 -1.36
N GLU A 193 -2.39 11.49 -2.26
CA GLU A 193 -3.79 11.69 -2.61
C GLU A 193 -4.44 10.40 -3.14
N TYR A 194 -3.78 9.72 -4.08
CA TYR A 194 -4.24 8.45 -4.62
C TYR A 194 -4.43 7.38 -3.51
N THR A 195 -3.48 7.31 -2.59
CA THR A 195 -3.50 6.32 -1.51
C THR A 195 -4.58 6.60 -0.48
N GLU A 196 -4.87 7.87 -0.19
CA GLU A 196 -5.99 8.26 0.69
C GLU A 196 -7.33 7.81 0.11
N PHE A 197 -7.55 7.94 -1.20
CA PHE A 197 -8.76 7.42 -1.85
C PHE A 197 -8.87 5.90 -1.73
N GLU A 198 -7.77 5.16 -1.86
CA GLU A 198 -7.78 3.71 -1.71
C GLU A 198 -8.03 3.24 -0.27
N LEU A 199 -7.64 4.03 0.71
CA LEU A 199 -7.89 3.76 2.12
C LEU A 199 -9.32 4.11 2.55
N ASP A 200 -10.05 4.91 1.77
CA ASP A 200 -11.46 5.27 2.06
C ASP A 200 -12.43 4.26 1.44
N TYR A 201 -12.73 3.18 2.16
CA TYR A 201 -13.74 2.20 1.71
C TYR A 201 -15.17 2.77 1.67
N HIS A 202 -15.46 3.87 2.38
CA HIS A 202 -16.75 4.56 2.23
C HIS A 202 -16.86 5.26 0.87
N HIS A 203 -15.72 5.79 0.34
CA HIS A 203 -15.69 6.35 -1.00
C HIS A 203 -15.91 5.24 -2.06
N GLU A 204 -15.25 4.09 -1.92
CA GLU A 204 -15.45 2.93 -2.79
C GLU A 204 -16.94 2.49 -2.76
N ALA A 205 -17.53 2.38 -1.58
CA ALA A 205 -18.94 2.01 -1.42
C ALA A 205 -19.89 3.01 -2.10
N ARG A 206 -19.65 4.33 -1.98
CA ARG A 206 -20.42 5.36 -2.69
C ARG A 206 -20.34 5.17 -4.22
N ASN A 207 -19.17 4.91 -4.75
CA ASN A 207 -18.97 4.69 -6.18
C ASN A 207 -19.72 3.43 -6.66
N VAL A 208 -19.66 2.34 -5.89
CA VAL A 208 -20.41 1.11 -6.20
C VAL A 208 -21.92 1.38 -6.22
N GLU A 209 -22.46 2.17 -5.27
CA GLU A 209 -23.89 2.53 -5.25
C GLU A 209 -24.31 3.38 -6.45
N ILE A 210 -23.47 4.34 -6.86
CA ILE A 210 -23.74 5.15 -8.07
C ILE A 210 -23.83 4.23 -9.28
N ILE A 211 -22.84 3.33 -9.46
CA ILE A 211 -22.83 2.39 -10.57
C ILE A 211 -24.03 1.44 -10.48
N TYR A 212 -24.34 0.87 -9.30
CA TYR A 212 -25.49 0.01 -9.07
C TYR A 212 -26.79 0.67 -9.52
N ASN A 213 -27.01 1.94 -9.14
CA ASN A 213 -28.20 2.69 -9.50
C ASN A 213 -28.30 2.96 -11.01
N ASN A 214 -27.18 3.27 -11.66
CA ASN A 214 -27.13 3.54 -13.10
C ASN A 214 -27.35 2.26 -13.94
N PHE A 215 -27.00 1.09 -13.41
CA PHE A 215 -27.05 -0.19 -14.13
C PHE A 215 -28.21 -1.11 -13.72
N LYS A 216 -29.19 -0.63 -12.94
CA LYS A 216 -30.34 -1.43 -12.47
C LYS A 216 -31.09 -2.17 -13.60
N ASN A 217 -31.16 -1.58 -14.80
CA ASN A 217 -31.88 -2.14 -15.96
C ASN A 217 -30.96 -2.83 -16.98
N HIS A 218 -29.68 -3.02 -16.64
CA HIS A 218 -28.71 -3.68 -17.51
C HIS A 218 -28.52 -5.15 -17.13
N LYS A 219 -28.02 -5.97 -18.08
CA LYS A 219 -27.67 -7.38 -17.84
C LYS A 219 -26.48 -7.54 -16.90
N THR A 220 -25.68 -6.49 -16.71
CA THR A 220 -24.50 -6.47 -15.83
C THR A 220 -24.95 -6.47 -14.38
N LYS A 221 -24.42 -7.45 -13.60
CA LYS A 221 -24.70 -7.51 -12.16
C LYS A 221 -23.66 -6.67 -11.41
N ILE A 222 -24.15 -5.64 -10.72
CA ILE A 222 -23.35 -4.82 -9.82
C ILE A 222 -23.67 -5.26 -8.38
N PRO A 223 -22.68 -5.44 -7.49
CA PRO A 223 -22.91 -5.77 -6.10
C PRO A 223 -23.73 -4.68 -5.37
N LYS A 224 -24.64 -5.10 -4.50
CA LYS A 224 -25.32 -4.20 -3.57
C LYS A 224 -24.43 -3.91 -2.38
N VAL A 225 -24.35 -2.65 -1.96
CA VAL A 225 -23.69 -2.24 -0.71
C VAL A 225 -24.66 -2.34 0.46
N TYR A 226 -24.21 -2.92 1.56
CA TYR A 226 -24.96 -3.03 2.83
C TYR A 226 -24.41 -2.00 3.82
N ARG A 227 -24.96 -0.78 3.80
CA ARG A 227 -24.46 0.36 4.59
C ARG A 227 -24.45 0.12 6.09
N ASP A 228 -25.43 -0.64 6.59
CA ASP A 228 -25.53 -0.99 8.02
C ASP A 228 -24.38 -1.91 8.48
N LEU A 229 -23.59 -2.44 7.53
CA LEU A 229 -22.46 -3.33 7.77
C LEU A 229 -21.12 -2.71 7.30
N CYS A 230 -21.08 -1.36 7.09
CA CYS A 230 -19.90 -0.61 6.65
C CYS A 230 -19.37 0.30 7.75
#